data_57a9d7ca38f8eb28811787d5cbf9ae2d
#
_entry.id   57a9d7ca38f8eb28811787d5cbf9ae2d
#
_cell.length_a   1.000
_cell.length_b   1.000
_cell.length_c   1.000
_cell.angle_alpha   90.00
_cell.angle_beta   90.00
_cell.angle_gamma   90.00
#
_symmetry.space_group_name_H-M   'P 1'
#
loop_
_entity.id
_entity.type
_entity.pdbx_description
1 polymer ?
#
loop_
_entity_poly.entity_id
_entity_poly.type
_entity_poly.pdbx_seq_one_letter_code
_entity_poly.pdbx_strand_id
1 'polypeptide(L)'
;TLTRFKWISTVLSAVLTLLRAIPSIIWVLLVLVCVGFGPAAGIIGICIFSTSFFARSFAQCFEEVPEETLEALRAMGAGRVKIFFSAVLPSAFTGILAWTSISFENNFGSSAVLGTVGAGGIGYVVSNCMTRYAYGQAVVAIIMILVFTYIMELAFTSIKERKGKSK
;
A
#
# COMPACT_ATOMS: atom_id res chain seq x y z
N THR A 1 -20.46 -7.85 7.45
CA THR A 1 -19.39 -8.39 8.29
C THR A 1 -19.33 -9.91 8.18
N LEU A 2 -18.29 -10.44 7.50
CA LEU A 2 -18.06 -11.87 7.30
C LEU A 2 -17.56 -12.59 8.56
N THR A 3 -17.19 -11.87 9.60
CA THR A 3 -16.63 -12.43 10.83
C THR A 3 -17.71 -12.74 11.85
N ARG A 4 -17.83 -14.00 12.21
CA ARG A 4 -18.73 -14.53 13.25
C ARG A 4 -18.40 -13.97 14.66
N PHE A 5 -17.25 -13.36 14.82
CA PHE A 5 -16.75 -12.78 16.06
C PHE A 5 -16.50 -11.27 15.89
N LYS A 6 -17.50 -10.46 16.16
CA LYS A 6 -17.39 -8.98 16.14
C LYS A 6 -16.23 -8.48 17.03
N TRP A 7 -15.96 -9.14 18.12
CA TRP A 7 -14.90 -8.77 19.06
C TRP A 7 -13.50 -8.90 18.43
N ILE A 8 -13.24 -10.00 17.73
CA ILE A 8 -11.94 -10.20 17.02
C ILE A 8 -11.76 -9.13 15.94
N SER A 9 -12.80 -8.82 15.18
CA SER A 9 -12.78 -7.77 14.18
C SER A 9 -12.48 -6.39 14.79
N THR A 10 -13.09 -6.07 15.93
CA THR A 10 -12.87 -4.78 16.61
C THR A 10 -11.45 -4.67 17.14
N VAL A 11 -10.93 -5.70 17.81
CA VAL A 11 -9.55 -5.72 18.33
C VAL A 11 -8.54 -5.62 17.18
N LEU A 12 -8.72 -6.42 16.12
CA LEU A 12 -7.85 -6.37 14.95
C LEU A 12 -7.86 -4.99 14.28
N SER A 13 -9.04 -4.39 14.11
CA SER A 13 -9.18 -3.05 13.55
C SER A 13 -8.50 -1.99 14.42
N ALA A 14 -8.58 -2.11 15.75
CA ALA A 14 -7.91 -1.20 16.67
C ALA A 14 -6.39 -1.33 16.55
N VAL A 15 -5.85 -2.54 16.52
CA VAL A 15 -4.41 -2.80 16.34
C VAL A 15 -3.92 -2.23 15.00
N LEU A 16 -4.62 -2.51 13.89
CA LEU A 16 -4.27 -2.00 12.58
C LEU A 16 -4.32 -0.46 12.53
N THR A 17 -5.27 0.14 13.24
CA THR A 17 -5.37 1.61 13.34
C THR A 17 -4.19 2.20 14.10
N LEU A 18 -3.76 1.59 15.20
CA LEU A 18 -2.58 1.99 15.95
C LEU A 18 -1.31 1.87 15.11
N LEU A 19 -1.12 0.74 14.41
CA LEU A 19 0.04 0.53 13.53
C LEU A 19 0.13 1.60 12.43
N ARG A 20 -1.01 2.03 11.89
CA ARG A 20 -1.09 3.06 10.86
C ARG A 20 -0.94 4.48 11.40
N ALA A 21 -1.28 4.74 12.67
CA ALA A 21 -1.15 6.05 13.29
C ALA A 21 0.32 6.50 13.38
N ILE A 22 1.25 5.54 13.40
CA ILE A 22 2.69 5.78 13.41
C ILE A 22 3.18 5.93 11.97
N PRO A 23 3.83 7.06 11.59
CA PRO A 23 4.42 7.22 10.26
C PRO A 23 5.43 6.11 9.92
N SER A 24 5.46 5.71 8.63
CA SER A 24 6.34 4.63 8.15
C SER A 24 7.82 4.81 8.50
N ILE A 25 8.30 6.06 8.51
CA ILE A 25 9.67 6.39 8.86
C ILE A 25 10.02 5.98 10.29
N ILE A 26 9.08 6.14 11.24
CA ILE A 26 9.30 5.76 12.65
C ILE A 26 9.42 4.24 12.77
N TRP A 27 8.60 3.48 12.03
CA TRP A 27 8.72 2.02 11.97
C TRP A 27 10.09 1.58 11.47
N VAL A 28 10.58 2.22 10.41
CA VAL A 28 11.91 1.90 9.88
C VAL A 28 13.00 2.23 10.88
N LEU A 29 12.93 3.39 11.57
CA LEU A 29 13.89 3.74 12.59
C LEU A 29 13.89 2.78 13.78
N LEU A 30 12.72 2.32 14.22
CA LEU A 30 12.61 1.30 15.28
C LEU A 30 13.27 -0.02 14.86
N VAL A 31 12.97 -0.49 13.64
CA VAL A 31 13.56 -1.71 13.10
C VAL A 31 15.07 -1.56 12.92
N LEU A 32 15.54 -0.39 12.48
CA LEU A 32 16.94 -0.08 12.28
C LEU A 32 17.74 -0.16 13.59
N VAL A 33 17.17 0.24 14.71
CA VAL A 33 17.77 0.07 16.03
C VAL A 33 17.87 -1.41 16.42
N CYS A 34 16.91 -2.24 16.01
CA CYS A 34 16.88 -3.68 16.35
C CYS A 34 17.76 -4.55 15.45
N VAL A 35 17.76 -4.27 14.15
CA VAL A 35 18.38 -5.13 13.11
C VAL A 35 19.69 -4.54 12.59
N GLY A 36 19.94 -3.25 12.81
CA GLY A 36 21.09 -2.52 12.29
C GLY A 36 20.79 -1.83 10.95
N PHE A 37 21.79 -1.06 10.47
CA PHE A 37 21.71 -0.32 9.22
C PHE A 37 21.67 -1.26 8.01
N GLY A 38 20.80 -0.97 7.06
CA GLY A 38 20.73 -1.72 5.80
C GLY A 38 19.33 -1.83 5.20
N PRO A 39 19.22 -2.39 3.99
CA PRO A 39 17.96 -2.51 3.26
C PRO A 39 16.90 -3.33 4.00
N ALA A 40 17.31 -4.29 4.82
CA ALA A 40 16.38 -5.14 5.58
C ALA A 40 15.53 -4.32 6.54
N ALA A 41 16.11 -3.33 7.24
CA ALA A 41 15.38 -2.45 8.14
C ALA A 41 14.32 -1.63 7.39
N GLY A 42 14.66 -1.10 6.21
CA GLY A 42 13.74 -0.37 5.35
C GLY A 42 12.56 -1.23 4.90
N ILE A 43 12.85 -2.44 4.40
CA ILE A 43 11.82 -3.38 3.93
C ILE A 43 10.86 -3.75 5.06
N ILE A 44 11.37 -4.18 6.21
CA ILE A 44 10.53 -4.61 7.34
C ILE A 44 9.66 -3.45 7.84
N GLY A 45 10.23 -2.26 8.01
CA GLY A 45 9.49 -1.09 8.48
C GLY A 45 8.37 -0.66 7.53
N ILE A 46 8.64 -0.65 6.21
CA ILE A 46 7.61 -0.37 5.20
C ILE A 46 6.55 -1.48 5.19
N CYS A 47 6.93 -2.75 5.33
CA CYS A 47 5.99 -3.87 5.36
C CYS A 47 5.00 -3.77 6.52
N ILE A 48 5.44 -3.39 7.72
CA ILE A 48 4.55 -3.21 8.89
C ILE A 48 3.48 -2.16 8.57
N PHE A 49 3.89 -1.00 8.08
CA PHE A 49 2.96 0.08 7.73
C PHE A 49 2.03 -0.33 6.58
N SER A 50 2.58 -0.88 5.49
CA SER A 50 1.82 -1.25 4.30
C SER A 50 0.80 -2.37 4.58
N THR A 51 1.13 -3.33 5.43
CA THR A 51 0.19 -4.40 5.81
C THR A 51 -1.04 -3.83 6.49
N SER A 52 -0.86 -2.91 7.45
CA SER A 52 -1.99 -2.26 8.12
C SER A 52 -2.80 -1.37 7.17
N PHE A 53 -2.12 -0.69 6.25
CA PHE A 53 -2.76 0.12 5.22
C PHE A 53 -3.62 -0.73 4.29
N PHE A 54 -3.08 -1.79 3.71
CA PHE A 54 -3.82 -2.67 2.79
C PHE A 54 -4.98 -3.38 3.46
N ALA A 55 -4.79 -3.91 4.67
CA ALA A 55 -5.85 -4.59 5.41
C ALA A 55 -7.08 -3.68 5.58
N ARG A 56 -6.87 -2.41 5.91
CA ARG A 56 -7.96 -1.45 6.08
C ARG A 56 -8.57 -1.00 4.76
N SER A 57 -7.74 -0.67 3.78
CA SER A 57 -8.22 -0.17 2.47
C SER A 57 -8.99 -1.25 1.71
N PHE A 58 -8.54 -2.50 1.77
CA PHE A 58 -9.26 -3.60 1.14
C PHE A 58 -10.56 -3.94 1.86
N ALA A 59 -10.56 -3.88 3.21
CA ALA A 59 -11.80 -4.04 3.98
C ALA A 59 -12.84 -2.99 3.57
N GLN A 60 -12.43 -1.74 3.41
CA GLN A 60 -13.30 -0.67 2.93
C GLN A 60 -13.85 -0.95 1.52
N CYS A 61 -13.01 -1.39 0.58
CA CYS A 61 -13.47 -1.76 -0.76
C CYS A 61 -14.53 -2.88 -0.74
N PHE A 62 -14.43 -3.82 0.20
CA PHE A 62 -15.44 -4.88 0.35
C PHE A 62 -16.72 -4.38 1.01
N GLU A 63 -16.64 -3.39 1.90
CA GLU A 63 -17.80 -2.78 2.58
C GLU A 63 -18.57 -1.83 1.65
N GLU A 64 -17.94 -1.26 0.63
CA GLU A 64 -18.57 -0.38 -0.38
C GLU A 64 -19.44 -1.13 -1.39
N VAL A 65 -19.45 -2.46 -1.39
CA VAL A 65 -20.30 -3.25 -2.29
C VAL A 65 -21.78 -3.10 -1.88
N PRO A 66 -22.69 -2.70 -2.80
CA PRO A 66 -24.08 -2.47 -2.49
C PRO A 66 -24.77 -3.67 -1.87
N GLU A 67 -25.46 -3.46 -0.76
CA GLU A 67 -26.14 -4.53 -0.02
C GLU A 67 -27.26 -5.17 -0.83
N GLU A 68 -27.93 -4.40 -1.70
CA GLU A 68 -28.94 -4.87 -2.63
C GLU A 68 -28.43 -6.01 -3.54
N THR A 69 -27.20 -5.90 -4.03
CA THR A 69 -26.56 -6.95 -4.85
C THR A 69 -26.35 -8.23 -4.03
N LEU A 70 -25.98 -8.08 -2.77
CA LEU A 70 -25.75 -9.21 -1.85
C LEU A 70 -27.06 -9.90 -1.48
N GLU A 71 -28.12 -9.12 -1.24
CA GLU A 71 -29.45 -9.64 -0.92
C GLU A 71 -30.08 -10.37 -2.09
N ALA A 72 -29.99 -9.84 -3.31
CA ALA A 72 -30.48 -10.51 -4.51
C ALA A 72 -29.81 -11.89 -4.71
N LEU A 73 -28.50 -11.98 -4.50
CA LEU A 73 -27.79 -13.27 -4.60
C LEU A 73 -28.16 -14.23 -3.47
N ARG A 74 -28.41 -13.73 -2.24
CA ARG A 74 -28.90 -14.55 -1.14
C ARG A 74 -30.30 -15.10 -1.41
N ALA A 75 -31.18 -14.29 -1.98
CA ALA A 75 -32.53 -14.70 -2.37
C ALA A 75 -32.54 -15.82 -3.42
N MET A 76 -31.54 -15.82 -4.32
CA MET A 76 -31.30 -16.90 -5.28
C MET A 76 -30.65 -18.16 -4.68
N GLY A 77 -30.46 -18.23 -3.35
CA GLY A 77 -29.86 -19.37 -2.68
C GLY A 77 -28.35 -19.48 -2.78
N ALA A 78 -27.64 -18.42 -3.20
CA ALA A 78 -26.19 -18.45 -3.33
C ALA A 78 -25.51 -18.52 -1.94
N GLY A 79 -24.58 -19.47 -1.77
CA GLY A 79 -23.77 -19.59 -0.57
C GLY A 79 -22.77 -18.41 -0.41
N ARG A 80 -22.33 -18.14 0.81
CA ARG A 80 -21.43 -17.01 1.15
C ARG A 80 -20.16 -16.96 0.30
N VAL A 81 -19.54 -18.09 0.05
CA VAL A 81 -18.30 -18.20 -0.76
C VAL A 81 -18.60 -17.82 -2.22
N LYS A 82 -19.71 -18.32 -2.77
CA LYS A 82 -20.13 -17.99 -4.12
C LYS A 82 -20.42 -16.50 -4.27
N ILE A 83 -21.12 -15.88 -3.33
CA ILE A 83 -21.37 -14.42 -3.30
C ILE A 83 -20.05 -13.64 -3.27
N PHE A 84 -19.09 -14.04 -2.44
CA PHE A 84 -17.81 -13.37 -2.36
C PHE A 84 -17.07 -13.34 -3.70
N PHE A 85 -16.90 -14.49 -4.35
CA PHE A 85 -16.15 -14.57 -5.61
C PHE A 85 -16.90 -14.05 -6.82
N SER A 86 -18.25 -14.14 -6.86
CA SER A 86 -19.04 -13.72 -8.01
C SER A 86 -19.50 -12.26 -7.96
N ALA A 87 -19.61 -11.66 -6.80
CA ALA A 87 -20.08 -10.29 -6.65
C ALA A 87 -19.09 -9.38 -5.89
N VAL A 88 -18.70 -9.76 -4.66
CA VAL A 88 -17.91 -8.87 -3.80
C VAL A 88 -16.54 -8.60 -4.40
N LEU A 89 -15.80 -9.63 -4.73
CA LEU A 89 -14.44 -9.51 -5.25
C LEU A 89 -14.38 -8.78 -6.61
N PRO A 90 -15.22 -9.09 -7.61
CA PRO A 90 -15.22 -8.34 -8.87
C PRO A 90 -15.64 -6.88 -8.73
N SER A 91 -16.60 -6.58 -7.85
CA SER A 91 -17.03 -5.20 -7.59
C SER A 91 -15.96 -4.37 -6.88
N ALA A 92 -15.29 -4.95 -5.89
CA ALA A 92 -14.22 -4.30 -5.13
C ALA A 92 -12.90 -4.17 -5.91
N PHE A 93 -12.73 -4.91 -7.00
CA PHE A 93 -11.46 -5.04 -7.69
C PHE A 93 -10.87 -3.70 -8.17
N THR A 94 -11.70 -2.79 -8.67
CA THR A 94 -11.27 -1.46 -9.12
C THR A 94 -10.75 -0.62 -7.97
N GLY A 95 -11.43 -0.69 -6.81
CA GLY A 95 -10.97 -0.04 -5.58
C GLY A 95 -9.66 -0.62 -5.06
N ILE A 96 -9.53 -1.94 -5.06
CA ILE A 96 -8.30 -2.65 -4.67
C ILE A 96 -7.13 -2.21 -5.55
N LEU A 97 -7.32 -2.13 -6.87
CA LEU A 97 -6.29 -1.63 -7.79
C LEU A 97 -5.91 -0.18 -7.49
N ALA A 98 -6.90 0.69 -7.24
CA ALA A 98 -6.64 2.09 -6.93
C ALA A 98 -5.80 2.24 -5.65
N TRP A 99 -6.18 1.54 -4.57
CA TRP A 99 -5.41 1.56 -3.31
C TRP A 99 -4.03 0.94 -3.44
N THR A 100 -3.89 -0.10 -4.26
CA THR A 100 -2.58 -0.72 -4.55
C THR A 100 -1.67 0.26 -5.29
N SER A 101 -2.18 0.99 -6.27
CA SER A 101 -1.42 2.03 -7.00
C SER A 101 -0.92 3.12 -6.07
N ILE A 102 -1.82 3.71 -5.27
CA ILE A 102 -1.49 4.76 -4.30
C ILE A 102 -0.46 4.26 -3.28
N SER A 103 -0.64 3.04 -2.77
CA SER A 103 0.31 2.46 -1.81
C SER A 103 1.69 2.22 -2.43
N PHE A 104 1.73 1.75 -3.67
CA PHE A 104 2.99 1.54 -4.37
C PHE A 104 3.75 2.85 -4.55
N GLU A 105 3.08 3.90 -5.01
CA GLU A 105 3.64 5.24 -5.19
C GLU A 105 4.18 5.82 -3.87
N ASN A 106 3.36 5.76 -2.80
CA ASN A 106 3.75 6.23 -1.47
C ASN A 106 4.93 5.42 -0.90
N ASN A 107 4.95 4.11 -1.08
CA ASN A 107 6.03 3.26 -0.58
C ASN A 107 7.32 3.49 -1.38
N PHE A 108 7.22 3.73 -2.68
CA PHE A 108 8.38 4.07 -3.51
C PHE A 108 8.99 5.41 -3.09
N GLY A 109 8.15 6.46 -2.93
CA GLY A 109 8.60 7.75 -2.39
C GLY A 109 9.22 7.63 -1.00
N SER A 110 8.58 6.87 -0.10
CA SER A 110 9.12 6.60 1.24
C SER A 110 10.46 5.88 1.18
N SER A 111 10.64 4.89 0.30
CA SER A 111 11.90 4.15 0.18
C SER A 111 13.06 5.04 -0.26
N ALA A 112 12.80 6.04 -1.09
CA ALA A 112 13.80 7.03 -1.47
C ALA A 112 14.24 7.90 -0.28
N VAL A 113 13.28 8.32 0.56
CA VAL A 113 13.58 9.08 1.79
C VAL A 113 14.31 8.21 2.81
N LEU A 114 13.89 6.96 3.00
CA LEU A 114 14.51 6.03 3.96
C LEU A 114 15.95 5.67 3.63
N GLY A 115 16.31 5.74 2.35
CA GLY A 115 17.70 5.61 1.92
C GLY A 115 18.62 6.64 2.55
N THR A 116 18.14 7.84 2.83
CA THR A 116 18.93 8.92 3.47
C THR A 116 19.27 8.62 4.93
N VAL A 117 18.46 7.79 5.61
CA VAL A 117 18.66 7.42 7.03
C VAL A 117 19.33 6.06 7.22
N GLY A 118 19.93 5.50 6.15
CA GLY A 118 20.74 4.30 6.25
C GLY A 118 20.07 3.01 5.78
N ALA A 119 18.85 3.07 5.23
CA ALA A 119 18.18 1.92 4.63
C ALA A 119 18.76 1.51 3.25
N GLY A 120 19.70 2.31 2.70
CA GLY A 120 20.30 2.02 1.40
C GLY A 120 19.45 2.47 0.21
N GLY A 121 19.74 1.93 -0.98
CA GLY A 121 19.00 2.25 -2.20
C GLY A 121 19.35 3.61 -2.81
N ILE A 122 18.49 4.09 -3.74
CA ILE A 122 18.74 5.32 -4.49
C ILE A 122 18.75 6.58 -3.59
N GLY A 123 17.98 6.57 -2.51
CA GLY A 123 17.98 7.66 -1.52
C GLY A 123 19.33 7.82 -0.81
N TYR A 124 20.04 6.72 -0.55
CA TYR A 124 21.41 6.77 -0.04
C TYR A 124 22.35 7.44 -1.03
N VAL A 125 22.20 7.13 -2.33
CA VAL A 125 23.01 7.77 -3.39
C VAL A 125 22.78 9.28 -3.39
N VAL A 126 21.52 9.72 -3.33
CA VAL A 126 21.18 11.15 -3.26
C VAL A 126 21.81 11.80 -2.03
N SER A 127 21.63 11.21 -0.84
CA SER A 127 22.20 11.72 0.40
C SER A 127 23.72 11.83 0.34
N ASN A 128 24.38 10.81 -0.16
CA ASN A 128 25.85 10.79 -0.29
C ASN A 128 26.35 11.84 -1.29
N CYS A 129 25.66 12.03 -2.43
CA CYS A 129 25.98 13.08 -3.38
C CYS A 129 25.81 14.48 -2.76
N MET A 130 24.76 14.70 -1.97
CA MET A 130 24.53 15.96 -1.25
C MET A 130 25.63 16.23 -0.23
N THR A 131 26.01 15.24 0.55
CA THR A 131 27.10 15.37 1.56
C THR A 131 28.45 15.66 0.92
N ARG A 132 28.68 15.17 -0.30
CA ARG A 132 29.94 15.43 -1.08
C ARG A 132 29.86 16.68 -1.96
N TYR A 133 28.78 17.47 -1.85
CA TYR A 133 28.54 18.65 -2.70
C TYR A 133 28.50 18.35 -4.21
N ALA A 134 28.25 17.09 -4.59
CA ALA A 134 28.15 16.63 -5.97
C ALA A 134 26.71 16.84 -6.50
N TYR A 135 26.23 18.07 -6.50
CA TYR A 135 24.82 18.43 -6.80
C TYR A 135 24.37 17.95 -8.18
N GLY A 136 25.23 17.96 -9.18
CA GLY A 136 24.89 17.47 -10.52
C GLY A 136 24.50 15.98 -10.52
N GLN A 137 25.22 15.15 -9.77
CA GLN A 137 24.90 13.73 -9.63
C GLN A 137 23.62 13.52 -8.80
N ALA A 138 23.41 14.32 -7.74
CA ALA A 138 22.19 14.28 -6.95
C ALA A 138 20.94 14.59 -7.80
N VAL A 139 21.01 15.62 -8.66
CA VAL A 139 19.92 15.99 -9.57
C VAL A 139 19.61 14.86 -10.54
N VAL A 140 20.60 14.20 -11.11
CA VAL A 140 20.40 13.05 -12.01
C VAL A 140 19.66 11.92 -11.28
N ALA A 141 20.07 11.59 -10.05
CA ALA A 141 19.42 10.56 -9.26
C ALA A 141 17.95 10.92 -8.93
N ILE A 142 17.68 12.19 -8.59
CA ILE A 142 16.32 12.68 -8.33
C ILE A 142 15.46 12.60 -9.60
N ILE A 143 15.99 13.00 -10.76
CA ILE A 143 15.28 12.89 -12.04
C ILE A 143 14.95 11.44 -12.36
N MET A 144 15.86 10.50 -12.12
CA MET A 144 15.62 9.07 -12.32
C MET A 144 14.46 8.56 -11.43
N ILE A 145 14.41 8.96 -10.16
CA ILE A 145 13.31 8.63 -9.27
C ILE A 145 11.99 9.17 -9.84
N LEU A 146 11.97 10.44 -10.26
CA LEU A 146 10.81 11.13 -10.79
C LEU A 146 10.28 10.46 -12.07
N VAL A 147 11.17 10.15 -13.01
CA VAL A 147 10.81 9.48 -14.28
C VAL A 147 10.26 8.08 -13.99
N PHE A 148 10.88 7.32 -13.09
CA PHE A 148 10.40 5.99 -12.73
C PHE A 148 9.01 6.04 -12.09
N THR A 149 8.79 6.95 -11.11
CA THR A 149 7.49 7.13 -10.46
C THR A 149 6.42 7.50 -11.48
N TYR A 150 6.72 8.43 -12.39
CA TYR A 150 5.79 8.86 -13.44
C TYR A 150 5.40 7.72 -14.40
N ILE A 151 6.37 6.90 -14.82
CA ILE A 151 6.10 5.72 -15.66
C ILE A 151 5.17 4.73 -14.94
N MET A 152 5.41 4.50 -13.65
CA MET A 152 4.58 3.60 -12.86
C MET A 152 3.16 4.14 -12.68
N GLU A 153 2.99 5.43 -12.43
CA GLU A 153 1.69 6.10 -12.37
C GLU A 153 0.89 5.93 -13.67
N LEU A 154 1.53 6.18 -14.82
CA LEU A 154 0.90 5.97 -16.13
C LEU A 154 0.49 4.50 -16.34
N ALA A 155 1.31 3.55 -15.93
CA ALA A 155 1.00 2.13 -16.05
C ALA A 155 -0.23 1.75 -15.21
N PHE A 156 -0.30 2.18 -13.96
CA PHE A 156 -1.46 1.91 -13.09
C PHE A 156 -2.73 2.60 -13.58
N THR A 157 -2.64 3.84 -14.03
CA THR A 157 -3.77 4.59 -14.60
C THR A 157 -4.32 3.89 -15.83
N SER A 158 -3.46 3.44 -16.74
CA SER A 158 -3.86 2.69 -17.93
C SER A 158 -4.59 1.38 -17.61
N ILE A 159 -4.13 0.65 -16.59
CA ILE A 159 -4.78 -0.60 -16.12
C ILE A 159 -6.15 -0.29 -15.53
N LYS A 160 -6.27 0.78 -14.72
CA LYS A 160 -7.52 1.21 -14.11
C LYS A 160 -8.56 1.62 -15.15
N GLU A 161 -8.18 2.40 -16.16
CA GLU A 161 -9.07 2.85 -17.23
C GLU A 161 -9.58 1.69 -18.10
N ARG A 162 -8.71 0.74 -18.44
CA ARG A 162 -9.11 -0.45 -19.22
C ARG A 162 -10.18 -1.27 -18.51
N LYS A 163 -10.08 -1.40 -17.17
CA LYS A 163 -11.07 -2.15 -16.38
C LYS A 163 -12.31 -1.34 -16.01
N GLY A 164 -12.21 -0.01 -15.92
CA GLY A 164 -13.36 0.87 -15.71
C GLY A 164 -14.29 0.94 -16.94
N LYS A 165 -13.76 0.79 -18.16
CA LYS A 165 -14.54 0.76 -19.42
C LYS A 165 -15.19 -0.60 -19.70
N SER A 166 -14.86 -1.65 -18.96
CA SER A 166 -15.43 -3.00 -19.12
C SER A 166 -16.67 -3.26 -18.24
N LYS A 167 -17.20 -2.23 -17.61
CA LYS A 167 -18.49 -2.21 -16.90
C LYS A 167 -19.43 -1.27 -17.61
#